data_6e1d9dadaa487a895c54503c1d34e4c0
#
_entry.id   6e1d9dadaa487a895c54503c1d34e4c0
#
_cell.length_a   1.000
_cell.length_b   1.000
_cell.length_c   1.000
_cell.angle_alpha   90.00
_cell.angle_beta   90.00
_cell.angle_gamma   90.00
#
_symmetry.space_group_name_H-M   'P 1'
#
loop_
_entity.id
_entity.type
_entity.pdbx_description
1 polymer ?
#
loop_
_entity_poly.entity_id
_entity_poly.type
_entity_poly.pdbx_seq_one_letter_code
_entity_poly.pdbx_strand_id
1 'polypeptide(L)'
;SEMCKETAVVVDYRGLTVEQDTKLRKQLREAGVSYKVYKNTLIKRAAEGTEFAALDPHLEGPTALAVSKDDATAPARILAEFAKTAPKLELKASVVEGTYYDQAGTRVIATIPSREVLLGRLFGSMQSPITNLARVLNQIAEQQGGAAEA
;
A
#
# COMPACT_ATOMS: atom_id res chain seq x y z
N SER A 1 -10.33 21.14 1.28
CA SER A 1 -11.10 20.31 0.32
C SER A 1 -10.23 19.45 -0.60
N GLU A 2 -8.92 19.63 -0.64
CA GLU A 2 -7.99 18.77 -1.39
C GLU A 2 -7.55 17.51 -0.61
N MET A 3 -7.79 17.49 0.69
CA MET A 3 -7.41 16.36 1.56
C MET A 3 -8.21 15.07 1.32
N CYS A 4 -9.34 15.11 0.63
CA CYS A 4 -10.19 13.94 0.41
C CYS A 4 -9.63 12.90 -0.58
N LYS A 5 -8.51 13.19 -1.23
CA LYS A 5 -7.83 12.25 -2.14
C LYS A 5 -6.47 11.79 -1.63
N GLU A 6 -6.08 12.24 -0.45
CA GLU A 6 -4.78 11.93 0.13
C GLU A 6 -4.87 10.66 0.98
N THR A 7 -3.88 9.82 0.84
CA THR A 7 -3.69 8.69 1.75
C THR A 7 -2.84 9.13 2.91
N ALA A 8 -3.33 8.91 4.12
CA ALA A 8 -2.62 9.17 5.35
C ALA A 8 -2.36 7.86 6.10
N VAL A 9 -1.12 7.59 6.42
CA VAL A 9 -0.72 6.43 7.24
C VAL A 9 -0.12 6.92 8.54
N VAL A 10 -0.66 6.42 9.64
CA VAL A 10 -0.21 6.74 11.00
C VAL A 10 0.72 5.66 11.50
N VAL A 11 1.92 6.05 11.90
CA VAL A 11 2.94 5.14 12.40
C VAL A 11 3.51 5.59 13.73
N ASP A 12 3.94 4.63 14.52
CA ASP A 12 4.74 4.86 15.72
C ASP A 12 6.22 4.71 15.38
N TYR A 13 7.00 5.76 15.63
CA TYR A 13 8.44 5.79 15.34
C TYR A 13 9.29 5.48 16.57
N ARG A 14 8.69 5.05 17.68
CA ARG A 14 9.44 4.72 18.90
C ARG A 14 10.47 3.62 18.65
N GLY A 15 11.68 3.86 19.13
CA GLY A 15 12.77 2.88 19.10
C GLY A 15 13.48 2.75 17.77
N LEU A 16 13.20 3.62 16.80
CA LEU A 16 14.02 3.77 15.60
C LEU A 16 15.34 4.47 15.94
N THR A 17 16.42 4.01 15.33
CA THR A 17 17.70 4.74 15.37
C THR A 17 17.65 5.92 14.40
N VAL A 18 18.50 6.92 14.65
CA VAL A 18 18.60 8.11 13.77
C VAL A 18 18.93 7.71 12.33
N GLU A 19 19.77 6.71 12.15
CA GLU A 19 20.13 6.20 10.82
C GLU A 19 18.93 5.56 10.11
N GLN A 20 18.13 4.79 10.85
CA GLN A 20 16.92 4.15 10.32
C GLN A 20 15.88 5.20 9.94
N ASP A 21 15.65 6.19 10.79
CA ASP A 21 14.72 7.29 10.50
C ASP A 21 15.17 8.11 9.27
N THR A 22 16.46 8.38 9.16
CA THR A 22 17.02 9.09 8.00
C THR A 22 16.85 8.31 6.71
N LYS A 23 17.10 6.99 6.72
CA LYS A 23 16.87 6.10 5.57
C LYS A 23 15.40 6.06 5.18
N LEU A 24 14.52 5.92 6.17
CA LEU A 24 13.08 5.91 5.96
C LEU A 24 12.60 7.22 5.31
N ARG A 25 13.01 8.35 5.84
CA ARG A 25 12.67 9.67 5.27
C ARG A 25 13.16 9.85 3.84
N LYS A 26 14.35 9.32 3.54
CA LYS A 26 14.90 9.36 2.18
C LYS A 26 14.05 8.54 1.22
N GLN A 27 13.73 7.29 1.57
CA GLN A 27 12.90 6.41 0.76
C GLN A 27 11.49 6.98 0.53
N LEU A 28 10.87 7.52 1.57
CA LEU A 28 9.55 8.15 1.46
C LEU A 28 9.59 9.39 0.57
N ARG A 29 10.63 10.21 0.68
CA ARG A 29 10.80 11.40 -0.17
C ARG A 29 11.02 11.02 -1.64
N GLU A 30 11.79 9.98 -1.93
CA GLU A 30 12.00 9.46 -3.28
C GLU A 30 10.71 8.93 -3.91
N ALA A 31 9.80 8.42 -3.08
CA ALA A 31 8.47 7.96 -3.50
C ALA A 31 7.41 9.08 -3.54
N GLY A 32 7.77 10.33 -3.28
CA GLY A 32 6.83 11.45 -3.27
C GLY A 32 5.93 11.51 -2.02
N VAL A 33 6.26 10.74 -0.97
CA VAL A 33 5.51 10.71 0.27
C VAL A 33 6.01 11.77 1.25
N SER A 34 5.12 12.58 1.76
CA SER A 34 5.41 13.57 2.81
C SER A 34 5.35 12.90 4.18
N TYR A 35 6.49 12.70 4.81
CA TYR A 35 6.60 12.14 6.16
C TYR A 35 6.95 13.23 7.16
N LYS A 36 6.07 13.45 8.13
CA LYS A 36 6.28 14.45 9.19
C LYS A 36 5.72 13.96 10.51
N VAL A 37 6.36 14.38 11.59
CA VAL A 37 5.90 14.15 12.96
C VAL A 37 5.07 15.33 13.41
N TYR A 38 3.85 15.08 13.83
CA TYR A 38 2.94 16.09 14.36
C TYR A 38 2.49 15.74 15.78
N LYS A 39 2.10 16.76 16.53
CA LYS A 39 1.42 16.56 17.81
C LYS A 39 0.03 15.96 17.58
N ASN A 40 -0.35 14.98 18.38
CA ASN A 40 -1.66 14.33 18.27
C ASN A 40 -2.83 15.31 18.33
N THR A 41 -2.72 16.35 19.16
CA THR A 41 -3.74 17.39 19.28
C THR A 41 -3.94 18.18 17.98
N LEU A 42 -2.87 18.42 17.21
CA LEU A 42 -2.98 19.08 15.92
C LEU A 42 -3.62 18.18 14.87
N ILE A 43 -3.26 16.88 14.89
CA ILE A 43 -3.86 15.90 13.99
C ILE A 43 -5.36 15.76 14.28
N LYS A 44 -5.76 15.68 15.56
CA LYS A 44 -7.15 15.62 15.96
C LYS A 44 -7.95 16.82 15.46
N ARG A 45 -7.44 18.03 15.65
CA ARG A 45 -8.09 19.26 15.16
C ARG A 45 -8.20 19.30 13.63
N ALA A 46 -7.18 18.83 12.93
CA ALA A 46 -7.20 18.76 11.47
C ALA A 46 -8.13 17.65 10.95
N ALA A 47 -8.30 16.57 11.72
CA ALA A 47 -9.15 15.43 11.39
C ALA A 47 -10.63 15.69 11.69
N GLU A 48 -10.95 16.63 12.60
CA GLU A 48 -12.32 17.00 12.93
C GLU A 48 -13.09 17.43 11.67
N GLY A 49 -14.19 16.76 11.40
CA GLY A 49 -15.01 17.03 10.21
C GLY A 49 -14.53 16.39 8.92
N THR A 50 -13.51 15.54 8.98
CA THR A 50 -13.01 14.75 7.84
C THR A 50 -13.08 13.25 8.16
N GLU A 51 -12.91 12.42 7.12
CA GLU A 51 -12.85 10.96 7.25
C GLU A 51 -11.67 10.48 8.12
N PHE A 52 -10.69 11.36 8.35
CA PHE A 52 -9.55 11.11 9.24
C PHE A 52 -9.92 11.10 10.74
N ALA A 53 -11.12 11.53 11.12
CA ALA A 53 -11.62 11.45 12.50
C ALA A 53 -11.62 10.02 13.04
N ALA A 54 -11.73 9.01 12.17
CA ALA A 54 -11.63 7.61 12.55
C ALA A 54 -10.25 7.21 13.10
N LEU A 55 -9.21 8.03 12.89
CA LEU A 55 -7.87 7.83 13.44
C LEU A 55 -7.72 8.27 14.90
N ASP A 56 -8.67 9.02 15.45
CA ASP A 56 -8.60 9.56 16.81
C ASP A 56 -8.27 8.52 17.90
N PRO A 57 -8.85 7.32 17.91
CA PRO A 57 -8.53 6.28 18.90
C PRO A 57 -7.08 5.81 18.83
N HIS A 58 -6.43 5.96 17.66
CA HIS A 58 -5.07 5.51 17.41
C HIS A 58 -4.02 6.62 17.53
N LEU A 59 -4.45 7.86 17.80
CA LEU A 59 -3.58 9.01 18.02
C LEU A 59 -3.10 9.09 19.47
N GLU A 60 -2.59 7.97 20.00
CA GLU A 60 -1.97 7.90 21.33
C GLU A 60 -0.46 7.72 21.20
N GLY A 61 0.28 8.43 22.02
CA GLY A 61 1.75 8.39 22.02
C GLY A 61 2.40 9.11 20.85
N PRO A 62 3.68 8.86 20.58
CA PRO A 62 4.36 9.49 19.47
C PRO A 62 3.79 9.01 18.15
N THR A 63 3.42 9.96 17.31
CA THR A 63 2.73 9.70 16.06
C THR A 63 3.42 10.43 14.93
N ALA A 64 3.81 9.69 13.91
CA ALA A 64 4.25 10.24 12.65
C ALA A 64 3.20 10.00 11.58
N LEU A 65 3.03 10.96 10.70
CA LEU A 65 2.07 10.93 9.62
C LEU A 65 2.81 10.88 8.29
N ALA A 66 2.52 9.87 7.49
CA ALA A 66 2.96 9.76 6.12
C ALA A 66 1.78 10.01 5.19
N VAL A 67 1.88 11.06 4.38
CA VAL A 67 0.83 11.48 3.45
C VAL A 67 1.34 11.36 2.03
N SER A 68 0.56 10.72 1.17
CA SER A 68 0.82 10.67 -0.27
C SER A 68 -0.35 11.24 -1.06
N LYS A 69 -0.01 11.94 -2.15
CA LYS A 69 -0.97 12.51 -3.09
C LYS A 69 -1.10 11.70 -4.36
N ASP A 70 -0.01 11.09 -4.79
CA ASP A 70 0.08 10.42 -6.08
C ASP A 70 -0.32 8.95 -5.99
N ASP A 71 0.27 8.22 -5.05
CA ASP A 71 0.05 6.79 -4.87
C ASP A 71 -0.56 6.47 -3.51
N ALA A 72 -1.79 5.97 -3.51
CA ALA A 72 -2.51 5.62 -2.29
C ALA A 72 -1.83 4.50 -1.48
N THR A 73 -1.13 3.60 -2.13
CA THR A 73 -0.50 2.42 -1.49
C THR A 73 0.98 2.58 -1.20
N ALA A 74 1.65 3.56 -1.81
CA ALA A 74 3.09 3.78 -1.66
C ALA A 74 3.53 3.95 -0.19
N PRO A 75 2.91 4.82 0.63
CA PRO A 75 3.33 4.99 2.01
C PRO A 75 3.18 3.72 2.83
N ALA A 76 2.06 3.01 2.69
CA ALA A 76 1.82 1.76 3.40
C ALA A 76 2.84 0.68 3.02
N ARG A 77 3.14 0.54 1.74
CA ARG A 77 4.12 -0.43 1.23
C ARG A 77 5.53 -0.16 1.75
N ILE A 78 6.02 1.05 1.60
CA ILE A 78 7.37 1.44 2.04
C ILE A 78 7.51 1.26 3.56
N LEU A 79 6.51 1.69 4.32
CA LEU A 79 6.49 1.55 5.77
C LEU A 79 6.46 0.08 6.21
N ALA A 80 5.71 -0.77 5.51
CA ALA A 80 5.66 -2.20 5.80
C ALA A 80 6.95 -2.93 5.44
N GLU A 81 7.60 -2.58 4.34
CA GLU A 81 8.92 -3.10 3.99
C GLU A 81 9.97 -2.68 5.02
N PHE A 82 9.91 -1.43 5.42
CA PHE A 82 10.81 -0.90 6.45
C PHE A 82 10.56 -1.54 7.82
N ALA A 83 9.31 -1.82 8.17
CA ALA A 83 8.95 -2.53 9.40
C ALA A 83 9.52 -3.95 9.47
N LYS A 84 9.79 -4.60 8.35
CA LYS A 84 10.50 -5.89 8.31
C LYS A 84 11.97 -5.74 8.71
N THR A 85 12.57 -4.62 8.35
CA THR A 85 13.98 -4.31 8.70
C THR A 85 14.08 -3.73 10.12
N ALA A 86 13.07 -2.97 10.53
CA ALA A 86 12.99 -2.31 11.83
C ALA A 86 11.71 -2.73 12.56
N PRO A 87 11.73 -3.84 13.32
CA PRO A 87 10.52 -4.39 13.95
C PRO A 87 9.90 -3.47 15.02
N LYS A 88 10.60 -2.41 15.38
CA LYS A 88 10.12 -1.38 16.32
C LYS A 88 9.19 -0.36 15.65
N LEU A 89 9.15 -0.31 14.32
CA LEU A 89 8.21 0.53 13.60
C LEU A 89 6.84 -0.15 13.56
N GLU A 90 5.87 0.43 14.23
CA GLU A 90 4.50 -0.07 14.25
C GLU A 90 3.58 0.80 13.40
N LEU A 91 2.89 0.16 12.47
CA LEU A 91 1.81 0.76 11.71
C LEU A 91 0.56 0.76 12.59
N LYS A 92 0.03 1.91 12.94
CA LYS A 92 -1.17 2.00 13.80
C LYS A 92 -2.45 1.87 12.99
N ALA A 93 -2.61 2.75 12.03
CA ALA A 93 -3.79 2.80 11.19
C ALA A 93 -3.49 3.55 9.89
N SER A 94 -4.35 3.39 8.91
CA SER A 94 -4.27 4.17 7.67
C SER A 94 -5.65 4.58 7.19
N VAL A 95 -5.70 5.69 6.50
CA VAL A 95 -6.87 6.11 5.73
C VAL A 95 -6.43 6.20 4.28
N VAL A 96 -7.04 5.39 3.45
CA VAL A 96 -6.76 5.31 2.01
C VAL A 96 -8.02 5.67 1.26
N GLU A 97 -7.95 6.74 0.48
CA GLU A 97 -9.10 7.23 -0.32
C GLU A 97 -10.39 7.42 0.51
N GLY A 98 -10.24 7.89 1.74
CA GLY A 98 -11.36 8.11 2.65
C GLY A 98 -11.86 6.88 3.39
N THR A 99 -11.27 5.73 3.16
CA THR A 99 -11.61 4.49 3.88
C THR A 99 -10.59 4.23 4.98
N TYR A 100 -11.10 4.06 6.20
CA TYR A 100 -10.29 3.71 7.37
C TYR A 100 -9.87 2.24 7.32
N TYR A 101 -8.60 2.01 7.59
CA TYR A 101 -8.02 0.67 7.74
C TYR A 101 -7.29 0.56 9.07
N ASP A 102 -7.55 -0.51 9.76
CA ASP A 102 -6.86 -0.88 10.99
C ASP A 102 -5.45 -1.41 10.69
N GLN A 103 -4.69 -1.74 11.71
CA GLN A 103 -3.33 -2.29 11.58
C GLN A 103 -3.28 -3.50 10.64
N ALA A 104 -4.23 -4.42 10.79
CA ALA A 104 -4.34 -5.58 9.91
C ALA A 104 -4.64 -5.18 8.46
N GLY A 105 -5.60 -4.27 8.26
CA GLY A 105 -5.96 -3.74 6.94
C GLY A 105 -4.81 -2.99 6.28
N THR A 106 -4.06 -2.20 7.04
CA THR A 106 -2.87 -1.48 6.55
C THR A 106 -1.79 -2.45 6.06
N ARG A 107 -1.58 -3.57 6.74
CA ARG A 107 -0.66 -4.61 6.29
C ARG A 107 -1.11 -5.28 5.00
N VAL A 108 -2.41 -5.50 4.85
CA VAL A 108 -2.98 -6.04 3.59
C VAL A 108 -2.77 -5.06 2.45
N ILE A 109 -3.03 -3.77 2.66
CA ILE A 109 -2.80 -2.72 1.65
C ILE A 109 -1.31 -2.63 1.29
N ALA A 110 -0.42 -2.79 2.25
CA ALA A 110 1.02 -2.81 2.02
C ALA A 110 1.47 -3.96 1.11
N THR A 111 0.71 -5.06 1.05
CA THR A 111 0.98 -6.16 0.12
C THR A 111 0.46 -5.89 -1.29
N ILE A 112 -0.40 -4.88 -1.46
CA ILE A 112 -0.90 -4.49 -2.77
C ILE A 112 0.23 -3.77 -3.52
N PRO A 113 0.63 -4.27 -4.73
CA PRO A 113 1.67 -3.62 -5.52
C PRO A 113 1.19 -2.24 -6.02
N SER A 114 2.13 -1.44 -6.53
CA SER A 114 1.81 -0.16 -7.13
C SER A 114 0.74 -0.31 -8.23
N ARG A 115 0.01 0.76 -8.50
CA ARG A 115 -1.07 0.78 -9.50
C ARG A 115 -0.63 0.22 -10.85
N GLU A 116 0.58 0.54 -11.27
CA GLU A 116 1.16 0.04 -12.54
C GLU A 116 1.35 -1.48 -12.51
N VAL A 117 1.82 -2.05 -11.41
CA VAL A 117 2.00 -3.49 -11.24
C VAL A 117 0.65 -4.20 -11.14
N LEU A 118 -0.36 -3.59 -10.50
CA LEU A 118 -1.73 -4.12 -10.49
C LEU A 118 -2.34 -4.16 -11.88
N LEU A 119 -2.18 -3.10 -12.67
CA LEU A 119 -2.62 -3.08 -14.06
C LEU A 119 -1.90 -4.14 -14.89
N GLY A 120 -0.59 -4.29 -14.73
CA GLY A 120 0.20 -5.33 -15.38
C GLY A 120 -0.27 -6.74 -15.02
N ARG A 121 -0.58 -6.99 -13.75
CA ARG A 121 -1.16 -8.27 -13.30
C ARG A 121 -2.56 -8.51 -13.84
N LEU A 122 -3.39 -7.47 -13.88
CA LEU A 122 -4.74 -7.56 -14.46
C LEU A 122 -4.68 -7.92 -15.93
N PHE A 123 -3.83 -7.24 -16.72
CA PHE A 123 -3.61 -7.56 -18.13
C PHE A 123 -3.02 -8.96 -18.32
N GLY A 124 -2.05 -9.35 -17.52
CA GLY A 124 -1.50 -10.70 -17.53
C GLY A 124 -2.54 -11.77 -17.20
N SER A 125 -3.39 -11.51 -16.23
CA SER A 125 -4.52 -12.38 -15.87
C SER A 125 -5.57 -12.47 -16.99
N MET A 126 -5.81 -11.40 -17.73
CA MET A 126 -6.71 -11.41 -18.89
C MET A 126 -6.12 -12.15 -20.08
N GLN A 127 -4.80 -12.07 -20.30
CA GLN A 127 -4.14 -12.78 -21.39
C GLN A 127 -3.92 -14.26 -21.10
N SER A 128 -3.77 -14.65 -19.85
CA SER A 128 -3.55 -16.03 -19.43
C SER A 128 -4.67 -17.00 -19.89
N PRO A 129 -5.96 -16.70 -19.72
CA PRO A 129 -7.04 -17.56 -20.25
C PRO A 129 -7.00 -17.71 -21.75
N ILE A 130 -6.69 -16.66 -22.49
CA ILE A 130 -6.59 -16.67 -23.96
C ILE A 130 -5.43 -17.55 -24.40
N THR A 131 -4.27 -17.43 -23.78
CA THR A 131 -3.08 -18.23 -24.05
C THR A 131 -3.33 -19.71 -23.72
N ASN A 132 -3.98 -19.99 -22.59
CA ASN A 132 -4.35 -21.34 -22.20
C ASN A 132 -5.37 -21.97 -23.17
N LEU A 133 -6.35 -21.21 -23.62
CA LEU A 133 -7.31 -21.64 -24.64
C LEU A 133 -6.60 -21.97 -25.95
N ALA A 134 -5.70 -21.14 -26.44
CA ALA A 134 -4.93 -21.39 -27.63
C ALA A 134 -4.06 -22.66 -27.50
N ARG A 135 -3.45 -22.88 -26.34
CA ARG A 135 -2.67 -24.10 -26.04
C ARG A 135 -3.55 -25.34 -26.08
N VAL A 136 -4.72 -25.30 -25.45
CA VAL A 136 -5.67 -26.43 -25.43
C VAL A 136 -6.17 -26.73 -26.85
N LEU A 137 -6.50 -25.73 -27.66
CA LEU A 137 -6.89 -25.88 -29.04
C LEU A 137 -5.79 -26.51 -29.89
N ASN A 138 -4.54 -26.13 -29.71
CA ASN A 138 -3.39 -26.76 -30.37
C ASN A 138 -3.22 -28.22 -29.97
N GLN A 139 -3.37 -28.56 -28.69
CA GLN A 139 -3.32 -29.94 -28.22
C GLN A 139 -4.42 -30.81 -28.83
N ILE A 140 -5.64 -30.27 -28.94
CA ILE A 140 -6.76 -30.98 -29.58
C ILE A 140 -6.47 -31.18 -31.06
N ALA A 141 -5.94 -30.19 -31.75
CA ALA A 141 -5.57 -30.29 -33.16
C ALA A 141 -4.48 -31.34 -33.40
N GLU A 142 -3.46 -31.42 -32.54
CA GLU A 142 -2.42 -32.44 -32.62
C GLU A 142 -2.97 -33.85 -32.37
N GLN A 143 -3.88 -34.01 -31.42
CA GLN A 143 -4.53 -35.31 -31.15
C GLN A 143 -5.41 -35.77 -32.32
N GLN A 144 -6.15 -34.85 -32.94
CA GLN A 144 -6.97 -35.16 -34.11
C GLN A 144 -6.13 -35.42 -35.36
N GLY A 145 -5.04 -34.66 -35.53
CA GLY A 145 -4.09 -34.88 -36.62
C GLY A 145 -3.39 -36.22 -36.53
N GLY A 146 -3.01 -36.65 -35.32
CA GLY A 146 -2.43 -37.97 -35.09
C GLY A 146 -3.42 -39.13 -35.28
N ALA A 147 -4.70 -38.89 -35.04
CA ALA A 147 -5.74 -39.91 -35.29
C ALA A 147 -6.09 -40.06 -36.79
N ALA A 148 -5.84 -39.01 -37.60
CA ALA A 148 -6.11 -39.04 -39.04
C ALA A 148 -5.01 -39.74 -39.85
N GLU A 149 -3.81 -39.88 -39.32
CA GLU A 149 -2.71 -40.62 -39.94
C GLU A 149 -2.65 -42.11 -39.52
N ALA A 150 -3.47 -42.51 -38.62
CA ALA A 150 -3.66 -43.90 -38.22
C ALA A 150 -4.87 -44.49 -38.92
#